data_6192a398c73cd6accb6f1a23ee96b155
#
_entry.id   6192a398c73cd6accb6f1a23ee96b155
#
_cell.length_a   1.000
_cell.length_b   1.000
_cell.length_c   1.000
_cell.angle_alpha   90.00
_cell.angle_beta   90.00
_cell.angle_gamma   90.00
#
_symmetry.space_group_name_H-M   'P 1'
#
loop_
_entity.id
_entity.type
_entity.pdbx_description
1 polymer ?
#
loop_
_entity_poly.entity_id
_entity_poly.type
_entity_poly.pdbx_seq_one_letter_code
_entity_poly.pdbx_strand_id
1 'polypeptide(L)'
;SWLDEVTPFLWRAGQGYPANYSALTQLVADREIDIGMAFNIAHASNAISEGKLPNTVRSYIHKDGTLANVHFLSIPYNSSVKAASQVFINFLISPEAQLKKQDKDVWGDPSVLSINKLNLEYKIKFNKLPRGIATLNNNQLQNKLAELHPSWVKIIENEWIKRYGVRK
;
A
#
# COMPACT_ATOMS: atom_id res chain seq x y z
N SER A 1 -22.40 -3.72 -15.02
CA SER A 1 -21.53 -4.16 -13.90
C SER A 1 -21.45 -3.04 -12.86
N TRP A 2 -20.99 -3.35 -11.66
CA TRP A 2 -20.79 -2.32 -10.62
C TRP A 2 -19.94 -1.13 -11.13
N LEU A 3 -18.90 -1.39 -11.90
CA LEU A 3 -18.09 -0.33 -12.51
C LEU A 3 -18.90 0.57 -13.46
N ASP A 4 -19.83 0.02 -14.21
CA ASP A 4 -20.70 0.82 -15.10
C ASP A 4 -21.59 1.78 -14.29
N GLU A 5 -22.08 1.33 -13.15
CA GLU A 5 -22.89 2.13 -12.24
C GLU A 5 -22.09 3.25 -11.55
N VAL A 6 -20.81 2.99 -11.23
CA VAL A 6 -19.93 3.93 -10.53
C VAL A 6 -19.27 4.92 -11.49
N THR A 7 -19.05 4.56 -12.76
CA THR A 7 -18.34 5.38 -13.74
C THR A 7 -18.82 6.84 -13.83
N PRO A 8 -20.13 7.15 -13.81
CA PRO A 8 -20.61 8.53 -13.84
C PRO A 8 -20.18 9.38 -12.62
N PHE A 9 -19.83 8.73 -11.51
CA PHE A 9 -19.40 9.37 -10.26
C PHE A 9 -17.89 9.46 -10.11
N LEU A 10 -17.13 8.85 -11.03
CA LEU A 10 -15.68 8.95 -11.05
C LEU A 10 -15.24 10.33 -11.53
N TRP A 11 -14.01 10.70 -11.21
CA TRP A 11 -13.40 11.95 -11.71
C TRP A 11 -13.60 12.07 -13.21
N ARG A 12 -14.04 13.26 -13.66
CA ARG A 12 -14.42 13.55 -15.05
C ARG A 12 -15.45 12.57 -15.64
N ALA A 13 -16.34 12.04 -14.80
CA ALA A 13 -17.34 11.04 -15.19
C ALA A 13 -16.71 9.82 -15.94
N GLY A 14 -15.52 9.41 -15.53
CA GLY A 14 -14.80 8.29 -16.13
C GLY A 14 -14.22 8.56 -17.53
N GLN A 15 -14.21 9.81 -18.00
CA GLN A 15 -13.62 10.17 -19.31
C GLN A 15 -12.09 10.37 -19.23
N GLY A 16 -11.51 10.25 -18.05
CA GLY A 16 -10.08 10.35 -17.83
C GLY A 16 -9.70 9.78 -16.48
N TYR A 17 -8.42 9.44 -16.34
CA TYR A 17 -7.86 8.90 -15.10
C TYR A 17 -6.55 9.62 -14.79
N PRO A 18 -6.19 9.78 -13.51
CA PRO A 18 -4.89 10.36 -13.15
C PRO A 18 -3.76 9.53 -13.73
N ALA A 19 -2.75 10.21 -14.29
CA ALA A 19 -1.66 9.55 -15.01
C ALA A 19 -0.75 8.70 -14.11
N ASN A 20 -0.71 9.01 -12.82
CA ASN A 20 0.12 8.34 -11.83
C ASN A 20 -0.36 8.62 -10.40
N TYR A 21 0.32 8.00 -9.43
CA TYR A 21 -0.03 8.11 -8.03
C TYR A 21 0.11 9.53 -7.46
N SER A 22 1.10 10.30 -7.91
CA SER A 22 1.29 11.69 -7.47
C SER A 22 0.14 12.57 -7.96
N ALA A 23 -0.30 12.39 -9.21
CA ALA A 23 -1.47 13.09 -9.74
C ALA A 23 -2.74 12.76 -8.96
N LEU A 24 -2.95 11.48 -8.60
CA LEU A 24 -4.07 11.06 -7.76
C LEU A 24 -4.03 11.74 -6.38
N THR A 25 -2.86 11.80 -5.75
CA THR A 25 -2.67 12.46 -4.45
C THR A 25 -2.99 13.95 -4.55
N GLN A 26 -2.59 14.61 -5.65
CA GLN A 26 -2.88 16.03 -5.88
C GLN A 26 -4.39 16.28 -6.01
N LEU A 27 -5.12 15.42 -6.73
CA LEU A 27 -6.57 15.55 -6.84
C LEU A 27 -7.28 15.47 -5.47
N VAL A 28 -6.79 14.63 -4.56
CA VAL A 28 -7.28 14.60 -3.17
C VAL A 28 -6.92 15.89 -2.42
N ALA A 29 -5.69 16.39 -2.60
CA ALA A 29 -5.24 17.63 -1.97
C ALA A 29 -6.07 18.83 -2.40
N ASP A 30 -6.37 18.93 -3.70
CA ASP A 30 -7.15 20.00 -4.31
C ASP A 30 -8.67 19.83 -4.10
N ARG A 31 -9.09 18.75 -3.45
CA ARG A 31 -10.50 18.40 -3.23
C ARG A 31 -11.30 18.20 -4.52
N GLU A 32 -10.64 17.84 -5.61
CA GLU A 32 -11.32 17.43 -6.84
C GLU A 32 -11.93 16.04 -6.73
N ILE A 33 -11.41 15.21 -5.82
CA ILE A 33 -11.96 13.90 -5.47
C ILE A 33 -11.98 13.72 -3.95
N ASP A 34 -12.99 13.02 -3.47
CA ASP A 34 -13.17 12.73 -2.03
C ASP A 34 -12.45 11.44 -1.60
N ILE A 35 -12.27 10.50 -2.52
CA ILE A 35 -11.70 9.18 -2.26
C ILE A 35 -10.55 8.93 -3.23
N GLY A 36 -9.37 8.71 -2.66
CA GLY A 36 -8.18 8.27 -3.39
C GLY A 36 -7.73 6.87 -2.97
N MET A 37 -6.88 6.24 -3.75
CA MET A 37 -6.30 4.93 -3.46
C MET A 37 -4.81 5.07 -3.15
N ALA A 38 -4.31 4.27 -2.20
CA ALA A 38 -2.90 4.22 -1.84
C ALA A 38 -2.42 2.77 -1.69
N PHE A 39 -1.19 2.50 -2.13
CA PHE A 39 -0.55 1.19 -1.94
C PHE A 39 0.11 1.05 -0.57
N ASN A 40 0.49 2.16 0.06
CA ASN A 40 1.10 2.19 1.38
C ASN A 40 0.12 2.75 2.42
N ILE A 41 -0.10 2.01 3.50
CA ILE A 41 -1.02 2.40 4.57
C ILE A 41 -0.59 3.68 5.31
N ALA A 42 0.69 4.02 5.30
CA ALA A 42 1.21 5.23 5.93
C ALA A 42 1.18 6.46 5.00
N HIS A 43 0.82 6.28 3.71
CA HIS A 43 0.87 7.37 2.72
C HIS A 43 0.14 8.62 3.17
N ALA A 44 -1.11 8.50 3.61
CA ALA A 44 -1.89 9.66 4.04
C ALA A 44 -1.25 10.39 5.22
N SER A 45 -0.73 9.64 6.22
CA SER A 45 -0.04 10.22 7.37
C SER A 45 1.25 10.95 6.97
N ASN A 46 2.03 10.37 6.05
CA ASN A 46 3.26 10.99 5.57
C ASN A 46 2.95 12.25 4.75
N ALA A 47 2.00 12.17 3.83
CA ALA A 47 1.59 13.33 3.04
C ALA A 47 0.99 14.46 3.89
N ILE A 48 0.29 14.15 4.99
CA ILE A 48 -0.16 15.16 5.97
C ILE A 48 1.05 15.79 6.68
N SER A 49 2.02 14.99 7.13
CA SER A 49 3.21 15.52 7.82
C SER A 49 4.09 16.39 6.91
N GLU A 50 4.05 16.13 5.60
CA GLU A 50 4.74 16.92 4.57
C GLU A 50 3.94 18.14 4.09
N GLY A 51 2.74 18.36 4.62
CA GLY A 51 1.86 19.46 4.22
C GLY A 51 1.21 19.28 2.83
N LYS A 52 1.29 18.08 2.26
CA LYS A 52 0.71 17.76 0.92
C LYS A 52 -0.78 17.42 0.99
N LEU A 53 -1.25 16.90 2.10
CA LEU A 53 -2.66 16.60 2.34
C LEU A 53 -3.18 17.31 3.59
N PRO A 54 -4.45 17.69 3.62
CA PRO A 54 -5.06 18.28 4.80
C PRO A 54 -5.15 17.24 5.94
N ASN A 55 -5.07 17.72 7.18
CA ASN A 55 -5.10 16.88 8.38
C ASN A 55 -6.45 16.16 8.63
N THR A 56 -7.45 16.44 7.82
CA THR A 56 -8.76 15.78 7.84
C THR A 56 -8.78 14.47 7.07
N VAL A 57 -7.80 14.20 6.22
CA VAL A 57 -7.71 12.94 5.45
C VAL A 57 -7.52 11.76 6.39
N ARG A 58 -8.22 10.66 6.10
CA ARG A 58 -8.13 9.40 6.86
C ARG A 58 -8.04 8.21 5.90
N SER A 59 -7.29 7.19 6.29
CA SER A 59 -7.28 5.91 5.59
C SER A 59 -8.41 5.00 6.07
N TYR A 60 -8.92 4.18 5.18
CA TYR A 60 -9.85 3.11 5.50
C TYR A 60 -9.60 1.89 4.63
N ILE A 61 -10.13 0.74 5.01
CA ILE A 61 -10.20 -0.46 4.19
C ILE A 61 -11.64 -0.95 4.09
N HIS A 62 -11.97 -1.63 3.02
CA HIS A 62 -13.32 -2.16 2.81
C HIS A 62 -13.65 -3.28 3.81
N LYS A 63 -14.92 -3.34 4.25
CA LYS A 63 -15.40 -4.39 5.17
C LYS A 63 -15.28 -5.79 4.58
N ASP A 64 -15.57 -5.91 3.29
CA ASP A 64 -15.54 -7.19 2.56
C ASP A 64 -14.12 -7.62 2.19
N GLY A 65 -13.12 -6.80 2.51
CA GLY A 65 -11.71 -7.05 2.33
C GLY A 65 -11.03 -6.08 1.39
N THR A 66 -9.72 -5.97 1.56
CA THR A 66 -8.84 -5.14 0.73
C THR A 66 -7.67 -5.99 0.28
N LEU A 67 -7.34 -5.92 -1.01
CA LEU A 67 -6.17 -6.60 -1.56
C LEU A 67 -4.92 -6.14 -0.82
N ALA A 68 -4.12 -7.10 -0.40
CA ALA A 68 -2.84 -6.85 0.23
C ALA A 68 -1.77 -7.69 -0.44
N ASN A 69 -0.59 -7.12 -0.57
CA ASN A 69 0.58 -7.83 -1.08
C ASN A 69 1.71 -7.88 -0.06
N VAL A 70 2.71 -8.68 -0.36
CA VAL A 70 3.93 -8.82 0.43
C VAL A 70 5.12 -8.71 -0.51
N HIS A 71 6.13 -7.94 -0.11
CA HIS A 71 7.38 -7.90 -0.85
C HIS A 71 8.19 -9.18 -0.62
N PHE A 72 8.62 -9.80 -1.70
CA PHE A 72 9.44 -10.99 -1.67
C PHE A 72 10.88 -10.68 -2.07
N LEU A 73 11.81 -11.39 -1.47
CA LEU A 73 13.22 -11.36 -1.84
C LEU A 73 13.59 -12.72 -2.39
N SER A 74 14.26 -12.75 -3.53
CA SER A 74 14.71 -13.98 -4.16
C SER A 74 16.18 -13.88 -4.57
N ILE A 75 16.86 -15.04 -4.57
CA ILE A 75 18.23 -15.14 -5.07
C ILE A 75 18.17 -15.90 -6.39
N PRO A 76 18.52 -15.26 -7.53
CA PRO A 76 18.55 -15.96 -8.80
C PRO A 76 19.45 -17.21 -8.74
N TYR A 77 19.06 -18.29 -9.43
CA TYR A 77 19.79 -19.55 -9.39
C TYR A 77 21.24 -19.42 -9.90
N ASN A 78 21.48 -18.50 -10.81
CA ASN A 78 22.81 -18.20 -11.42
C ASN A 78 23.61 -17.13 -10.67
N SER A 79 23.18 -16.71 -9.47
CA SER A 79 23.92 -15.75 -8.67
C SER A 79 25.28 -16.31 -8.25
N SER A 80 26.33 -15.56 -8.46
CA SER A 80 27.71 -15.89 -8.02
C SER A 80 27.96 -15.58 -6.54
N VAL A 81 27.05 -14.84 -5.88
CA VAL A 81 27.21 -14.34 -4.50
C VAL A 81 26.08 -14.81 -3.57
N LYS A 82 25.64 -16.06 -3.72
CA LYS A 82 24.50 -16.61 -2.98
C LYS A 82 24.62 -16.48 -1.47
N ALA A 83 25.80 -16.78 -0.91
CA ALA A 83 26.02 -16.69 0.53
C ALA A 83 25.87 -15.25 1.05
N ALA A 84 26.45 -14.27 0.37
CA ALA A 84 26.27 -12.87 0.73
C ALA A 84 24.81 -12.42 0.60
N SER A 85 24.10 -12.87 -0.44
CA SER A 85 22.68 -12.59 -0.63
C SER A 85 21.83 -13.18 0.50
N GLN A 86 22.13 -14.37 0.99
CA GLN A 86 21.44 -14.98 2.13
C GLN A 86 21.62 -14.16 3.42
N VAL A 87 22.87 -13.72 3.69
CA VAL A 87 23.15 -12.86 4.85
C VAL A 87 22.35 -11.55 4.76
N PHE A 88 22.33 -10.93 3.57
CA PHE A 88 21.59 -9.69 3.35
C PHE A 88 20.07 -9.87 3.52
N ILE A 89 19.51 -10.93 2.95
CA ILE A 89 18.08 -11.25 3.12
C ILE A 89 17.75 -11.49 4.60
N ASN A 90 18.61 -12.25 5.30
CA ASN A 90 18.42 -12.49 6.73
C ASN A 90 18.46 -11.18 7.55
N PHE A 91 19.34 -10.25 7.19
CA PHE A 91 19.32 -8.92 7.79
C PHE A 91 18.02 -8.18 7.51
N LEU A 92 17.52 -8.18 6.27
CA LEU A 92 16.28 -7.46 5.89
C LEU A 92 15.03 -7.98 6.60
N ILE A 93 14.99 -9.26 6.95
CA ILE A 93 13.89 -9.84 7.75
C ILE A 93 14.16 -9.81 9.26
N SER A 94 15.28 -9.22 9.72
CA SER A 94 15.56 -9.07 11.14
C SER A 94 14.59 -8.10 11.82
N PRO A 95 14.34 -8.24 13.14
CA PRO A 95 13.50 -7.31 13.88
C PRO A 95 13.96 -5.86 13.78
N GLU A 96 15.27 -5.63 13.70
CA GLU A 96 15.86 -4.28 13.57
C GLU A 96 15.50 -3.64 12.23
N ALA A 97 15.75 -4.33 11.12
CA ALA A 97 15.45 -3.83 9.78
C ALA A 97 13.92 -3.63 9.59
N GLN A 98 13.12 -4.57 10.10
CA GLN A 98 11.67 -4.49 10.02
C GLN A 98 11.07 -3.39 10.91
N LEU A 99 11.72 -3.04 12.01
CA LEU A 99 11.35 -1.90 12.82
C LEU A 99 11.56 -0.59 12.05
N LYS A 100 12.71 -0.43 11.38
CA LYS A 100 12.97 0.72 10.50
C LYS A 100 12.01 0.77 9.30
N LYS A 101 11.69 -0.39 8.71
CA LYS A 101 10.72 -0.46 7.63
C LYS A 101 9.35 0.06 8.05
N GLN A 102 8.89 -0.27 9.25
CA GLN A 102 7.58 0.15 9.77
C GLN A 102 7.56 1.59 10.27
N ASP A 103 8.72 2.19 10.54
CA ASP A 103 8.82 3.58 10.95
C ASP A 103 8.33 4.52 9.83
N LYS A 104 7.32 5.34 10.10
CA LYS A 104 6.73 6.26 9.12
C LYS A 104 7.73 7.28 8.59
N ASP A 105 8.74 7.65 9.39
CA ASP A 105 9.74 8.64 9.03
C ASP A 105 10.87 8.02 8.17
N VAL A 106 10.87 6.69 7.98
CA VAL A 106 11.80 5.95 7.11
C VAL A 106 11.09 5.42 5.87
N TRP A 107 10.10 4.53 6.06
CA TRP A 107 9.32 3.96 4.96
C TRP A 107 7.81 3.90 5.28
N GLY A 108 7.46 3.51 6.51
CA GLY A 108 6.07 3.41 6.95
C GLY A 108 5.33 2.17 6.46
N ASP A 109 6.04 1.18 5.90
CA ASP A 109 5.42 -0.04 5.41
C ASP A 109 5.36 -1.12 6.51
N PRO A 110 4.22 -1.82 6.70
CA PRO A 110 4.07 -2.77 7.80
C PRO A 110 5.14 -3.86 7.81
N SER A 111 5.55 -4.26 9.02
CA SER A 111 6.44 -5.40 9.20
C SER A 111 5.79 -6.71 8.75
N VAL A 112 6.57 -7.61 8.16
CA VAL A 112 6.15 -8.98 7.85
C VAL A 112 6.28 -9.92 9.05
N LEU A 113 6.88 -9.46 10.15
CA LEU A 113 7.10 -10.26 11.34
C LEU A 113 5.83 -10.40 12.18
N SER A 114 5.66 -11.55 12.80
CA SER A 114 4.67 -11.74 13.86
C SER A 114 5.17 -11.09 15.16
N ILE A 115 4.75 -9.85 15.41
CA ILE A 115 5.21 -9.06 16.55
C ILE A 115 5.02 -9.81 17.88
N ASN A 116 3.95 -10.59 18.02
CA ASN A 116 3.67 -11.38 19.22
C ASN A 116 4.71 -12.49 19.52
N LYS A 117 5.50 -12.88 18.51
CA LYS A 117 6.56 -13.90 18.65
C LYS A 117 7.93 -13.28 18.97
N LEU A 118 8.08 -11.97 18.90
CA LEU A 118 9.34 -11.28 19.21
C LEU A 118 9.59 -11.26 20.71
N ASN A 119 10.84 -11.01 21.11
CA ASN A 119 11.18 -10.74 22.51
C ASN A 119 10.50 -9.44 23.01
N LEU A 120 10.49 -9.25 24.33
CA LEU A 120 9.80 -8.13 24.97
C LEU A 120 10.33 -6.75 24.49
N GLU A 121 11.64 -6.64 24.31
CA GLU A 121 12.28 -5.40 23.87
C GLU A 121 11.73 -4.93 22.51
N TYR A 122 11.70 -5.82 21.51
CA TYR A 122 11.16 -5.47 20.19
C TYR A 122 9.66 -5.26 20.20
N LYS A 123 8.89 -6.03 20.99
CA LYS A 123 7.46 -5.76 21.18
C LYS A 123 7.21 -4.32 21.62
N ILE A 124 7.98 -3.86 22.61
CA ILE A 124 7.87 -2.49 23.11
C ILE A 124 8.26 -1.49 22.02
N LYS A 125 9.37 -1.71 21.30
CA LYS A 125 9.81 -0.82 20.21
C LYS A 125 8.76 -0.69 19.12
N PHE A 126 8.22 -1.80 18.62
CA PHE A 126 7.17 -1.79 17.59
C PHE A 126 5.88 -1.10 18.06
N ASN A 127 5.49 -1.28 19.30
CA ASN A 127 4.29 -0.65 19.86
C ASN A 127 4.46 0.87 20.09
N LYS A 128 5.70 1.34 20.26
CA LYS A 128 6.02 2.77 20.43
C LYS A 128 6.18 3.53 19.11
N LEU A 129 6.25 2.83 17.97
CA LEU A 129 6.39 3.51 16.69
C LEU A 129 5.20 4.45 16.43
N PRO A 130 5.45 5.72 16.11
CA PRO A 130 4.39 6.64 15.72
C PRO A 130 3.80 6.20 14.39
N ARG A 131 2.48 6.08 14.32
CA ARG A 131 1.78 5.65 13.10
C ARG A 131 1.27 6.82 12.26
N GLY A 132 1.18 8.00 12.85
CA GLY A 132 0.54 9.15 12.25
C GLY A 132 -1.00 9.09 12.34
N ILE A 133 -1.63 10.25 12.11
CA ILE A 133 -3.06 10.48 12.37
C ILE A 133 -3.99 9.71 11.42
N ALA A 134 -3.54 9.40 10.23
CA ALA A 134 -4.35 8.77 9.18
C ALA A 134 -4.06 7.27 8.99
N THR A 135 -3.02 6.73 9.64
CA THR A 135 -2.62 5.32 9.46
C THR A 135 -3.47 4.40 10.33
N LEU A 136 -4.01 3.35 9.73
CA LEU A 136 -4.81 2.34 10.40
C LEU A 136 -3.99 1.53 11.40
N ASN A 137 -4.62 1.08 12.48
CA ASN A 137 -4.00 0.17 13.43
C ASN A 137 -4.08 -1.29 12.95
N ASN A 138 -3.33 -2.20 13.58
CA ASN A 138 -3.26 -3.60 13.17
C ASN A 138 -4.62 -4.32 13.24
N ASN A 139 -5.50 -3.93 14.18
CA ASN A 139 -6.82 -4.55 14.31
C ASN A 139 -7.75 -4.15 13.16
N GLN A 140 -7.55 -2.95 12.61
CA GLN A 140 -8.30 -2.47 11.45
C GLN A 140 -7.82 -3.09 10.13
N LEU A 141 -6.63 -3.72 10.10
CA LEU A 141 -6.02 -4.34 8.91
C LEU A 141 -6.32 -5.85 8.80
N GLN A 142 -7.38 -6.35 9.42
CA GLN A 142 -7.64 -7.80 9.51
C GLN A 142 -8.22 -8.42 8.24
N ASN A 143 -9.03 -7.68 7.48
CA ASN A 143 -9.71 -8.18 6.29
C ASN A 143 -8.84 -8.05 5.04
N LYS A 144 -7.68 -8.73 5.04
CA LYS A 144 -6.78 -8.77 3.90
C LYS A 144 -7.15 -9.89 2.95
N LEU A 145 -7.32 -9.56 1.68
CA LEU A 145 -7.49 -10.50 0.59
C LEU A 145 -6.14 -10.75 -0.08
N ALA A 146 -5.90 -11.98 -0.48
CA ALA A 146 -4.73 -12.32 -1.28
C ALA A 146 -4.84 -11.72 -2.69
N GLU A 147 -3.69 -11.46 -3.31
CA GLU A 147 -3.64 -11.08 -4.71
C GLU A 147 -4.23 -12.18 -5.60
N LEU A 148 -4.87 -11.78 -6.67
CA LEU A 148 -5.37 -12.69 -7.68
C LEU A 148 -4.20 -13.39 -8.40
N HIS A 149 -4.46 -14.61 -8.89
CA HIS A 149 -3.47 -15.31 -9.71
C HIS A 149 -3.09 -14.46 -10.94
N PRO A 150 -1.80 -14.40 -11.34
CA PRO A 150 -1.33 -13.54 -12.45
C PRO A 150 -2.05 -13.74 -13.78
N SER A 151 -2.67 -14.91 -14.02
CA SER A 151 -3.48 -15.16 -15.21
C SER A 151 -4.67 -14.19 -15.37
N TRP A 152 -5.15 -13.58 -14.29
CA TRP A 152 -6.22 -12.60 -14.33
C TRP A 152 -5.79 -11.24 -14.89
N VAL A 153 -4.51 -10.88 -14.79
CA VAL A 153 -3.99 -9.55 -15.20
C VAL A 153 -4.38 -9.27 -16.64
N LYS A 154 -4.04 -10.16 -17.56
CA LYS A 154 -4.33 -9.97 -18.99
C LYS A 154 -5.84 -9.89 -19.30
N ILE A 155 -6.65 -10.66 -18.58
CA ILE A 155 -8.11 -10.66 -18.74
C ILE A 155 -8.68 -9.32 -18.27
N ILE A 156 -8.27 -8.86 -17.10
CA ILE A 156 -8.74 -7.61 -16.51
C ILE A 156 -8.28 -6.42 -17.37
N GLU A 157 -7.02 -6.38 -17.80
CA GLU A 157 -6.49 -5.30 -18.63
C GLU A 157 -7.23 -5.20 -19.97
N ASN A 158 -7.46 -6.33 -20.65
CA ASN A 158 -8.18 -6.34 -21.91
C ASN A 158 -9.63 -5.85 -21.77
N GLU A 159 -10.34 -6.32 -20.75
CA GLU A 159 -11.71 -5.89 -20.49
C GLU A 159 -11.76 -4.42 -20.02
N TRP A 160 -10.78 -3.95 -19.26
CA TRP A 160 -10.66 -2.56 -18.89
C TRP A 160 -10.48 -1.66 -20.11
N ILE A 161 -9.51 -1.97 -20.97
CA ILE A 161 -9.24 -1.19 -22.21
C ILE A 161 -10.47 -1.15 -23.10
N LYS A 162 -11.15 -2.28 -23.26
CA LYS A 162 -12.35 -2.40 -24.10
C LYS A 162 -13.53 -1.56 -23.60
N ARG A 163 -13.73 -1.50 -22.29
CA ARG A 163 -14.92 -0.89 -21.66
C ARG A 163 -14.69 0.54 -21.20
N TYR A 164 -13.51 0.81 -20.63
CA TYR A 164 -13.19 2.04 -19.93
C TYR A 164 -11.92 2.73 -20.44
N GLY A 165 -11.21 2.11 -21.37
CA GLY A 165 -10.03 2.73 -21.98
C GLY A 165 -10.41 4.04 -22.65
N VAL A 166 -9.67 5.11 -22.35
CA VAL A 166 -9.87 6.41 -22.98
C VAL A 166 -9.62 6.27 -24.48
N ARG A 167 -10.66 6.40 -25.26
CA ARG A 167 -10.51 6.52 -26.73
C ARG A 167 -9.82 7.85 -27.01
N LYS A 168 -8.60 7.78 -27.52
CA LYS A 168 -7.87 8.95 -28.03
C LYS A 168 -8.58 9.51 -29.25
#